data_5473107bf676d05bf79c92423c217d88
#
_entry.id   5473107bf676d05bf79c92423c217d88
#
_cell.length_a   1.000
_cell.length_b   1.000
_cell.length_c   1.000
_cell.angle_alpha   90.00
_cell.angle_beta   90.00
_cell.angle_gamma   90.00
#
_symmetry.space_group_name_H-M   'P 1'
#
loop_
_entity.id
_entity.type
_entity.pdbx_description
1 polymer ?
#
loop_
_entity_poly.entity_id
_entity_poly.type
_entity_poly.pdbx_seq_one_letter_code
_entity_poly.pdbx_strand_id
1 'polypeptide(L)'
;MDDFRNTTERLFIDADGNTKLEVLYTNEPHKVEEILTLYEEWLREDRSECAALKDFLRNKGIIFASVDVRNDRDVLANSYLKIPRECHIDLQEELMIKGGNLRDSMADLAGAVINKSYLSMKSSFPQGLHDYWEWKPLSLEHLKYAAIDGYVSYELYRRVLSMKDMMHPRCLPDPGRR
;
A
#
# COMPACT_ATOMS: atom_id res chain seq x y z
N MET A 1 26.15 8.05 -20.89
CA MET A 1 25.44 6.76 -20.97
C MET A 1 25.60 6.15 -19.60
N ASP A 2 24.66 6.46 -18.70
CA ASP A 2 24.76 5.98 -17.31
C ASP A 2 24.51 4.47 -17.31
N ASP A 3 25.50 3.78 -16.80
CA ASP A 3 25.50 2.34 -16.62
C ASP A 3 24.45 2.02 -15.51
N PHE A 4 23.20 1.77 -15.92
CA PHE A 4 22.14 1.34 -15.01
C PHE A 4 22.49 -0.07 -14.51
N ARG A 5 23.32 -0.12 -13.48
CA ARG A 5 23.62 -1.38 -12.81
C ARG A 5 22.34 -1.95 -12.25
N ASN A 6 22.09 -3.21 -12.53
CA ASN A 6 21.06 -3.97 -11.85
C ASN A 6 21.29 -3.88 -10.35
N THR A 7 20.31 -3.36 -9.63
CA THR A 7 20.41 -3.12 -8.19
C THR A 7 19.27 -3.82 -7.49
N THR A 8 19.60 -4.69 -6.56
CA THR A 8 18.64 -5.24 -5.60
C THR A 8 19.18 -5.00 -4.21
N GLU A 9 18.44 -4.26 -3.41
CA GLU A 9 18.83 -3.90 -2.04
C GLU A 9 17.75 -4.35 -1.07
N ARG A 10 18.19 -4.89 0.06
CA ARG A 10 17.33 -5.26 1.19
C ARG A 10 17.58 -4.29 2.33
N LEU A 11 16.52 -3.64 2.77
CA LEU A 11 16.56 -2.61 3.81
C LEU A 11 15.66 -3.02 4.97
N PHE A 12 16.01 -2.58 6.18
CA PHE A 12 15.15 -2.69 7.34
C PHE A 12 14.80 -1.28 7.83
N ILE A 13 13.51 -0.98 7.85
CA ILE A 13 12.98 0.34 8.19
C ILE A 13 12.15 0.21 9.45
N ASP A 14 12.41 1.09 10.42
CA ASP A 14 11.57 1.22 11.60
C ASP A 14 10.38 2.12 11.27
N ALA A 15 9.16 1.59 11.42
CA ALA A 15 7.94 2.31 11.09
C ALA A 15 7.45 3.19 12.26
N ASP A 16 7.58 2.73 13.51
CA ASP A 16 6.98 3.40 14.67
C ASP A 16 7.73 3.15 16.00
N GLY A 17 8.98 2.72 15.96
CA GLY A 17 9.78 2.34 17.11
C GLY A 17 9.55 0.91 17.60
N ASN A 18 8.49 0.23 17.13
CA ASN A 18 8.14 -1.14 17.51
C ASN A 18 8.04 -2.08 16.31
N THR A 19 7.77 -1.54 15.13
CA THR A 19 7.55 -2.31 13.91
C THR A 19 8.69 -2.12 12.93
N LYS A 20 9.40 -3.22 12.61
CA LYS A 20 10.45 -3.24 11.59
C LYS A 20 9.88 -3.77 10.29
N LEU A 21 10.02 -3.01 9.22
CA LEU A 21 9.65 -3.38 7.87
C LEU A 21 10.87 -3.89 7.12
N GLU A 22 10.77 -5.07 6.54
CA GLU A 22 11.72 -5.53 5.54
C GLU A 22 11.28 -5.02 4.17
N VAL A 23 12.15 -4.26 3.52
CA VAL A 23 11.89 -3.62 2.23
C VAL A 23 12.87 -4.16 1.22
N LEU A 24 12.36 -4.68 0.12
CA LEU A 24 13.17 -5.04 -1.03
C LEU A 24 12.99 -3.97 -2.11
N TYR A 25 14.06 -3.26 -2.43
CA TYR A 25 14.12 -2.31 -3.52
C TYR A 25 14.87 -2.95 -4.69
N THR A 26 14.26 -2.99 -5.86
CA THR A 26 14.90 -3.58 -7.04
C THR A 26 14.46 -2.89 -8.34
N ASN A 27 15.39 -2.76 -9.28
CA ASN A 27 15.12 -2.41 -10.67
C ASN A 27 15.18 -3.62 -11.62
N GLU A 28 15.29 -4.83 -11.06
CA GLU A 28 15.42 -6.07 -11.79
C GLU A 28 14.05 -6.76 -11.93
N PRO A 29 13.43 -6.81 -13.13
CA PRO A 29 12.10 -7.40 -13.32
C PRO A 29 11.99 -8.84 -12.82
N HIS A 30 13.04 -9.66 -13.02
CA HIS A 30 13.04 -11.05 -12.55
C HIS A 30 13.00 -11.18 -11.03
N LYS A 31 13.54 -10.19 -10.29
CA LYS A 31 13.43 -10.17 -8.82
C LYS A 31 12.02 -9.81 -8.36
N VAL A 32 11.32 -8.95 -9.07
CA VAL A 32 9.91 -8.70 -8.83
C VAL A 32 9.09 -9.98 -9.07
N GLU A 33 9.36 -10.70 -10.15
CA GLU A 33 8.72 -11.99 -10.45
C GLU A 33 8.99 -13.02 -9.35
N GLU A 34 10.23 -13.15 -8.89
CA GLU A 34 10.62 -14.05 -7.81
C GLU A 34 9.85 -13.75 -6.51
N ILE A 35 9.69 -12.48 -6.15
CA ILE A 35 8.95 -12.07 -4.96
C ILE A 35 7.46 -12.34 -5.10
N LEU A 36 6.87 -11.98 -6.24
CA LEU A 36 5.45 -12.20 -6.49
C LEU A 36 5.09 -13.68 -6.55
N THR A 37 5.99 -14.54 -7.05
CA THR A 37 5.80 -16.00 -7.06
C THR A 37 5.83 -16.61 -5.65
N LEU A 38 6.48 -15.98 -4.68
CA LEU A 38 6.39 -16.40 -3.28
C LEU A 38 5.00 -16.18 -2.68
N TYR A 39 4.21 -15.30 -3.24
CA TYR A 39 2.86 -15.00 -2.78
C TYR A 39 1.78 -15.69 -3.61
N GLU A 40 2.08 -16.10 -4.86
CA GLU A 40 1.07 -16.67 -5.77
C GLU A 40 1.66 -17.68 -6.77
N GLU A 41 1.16 -18.92 -6.77
CA GLU A 41 1.62 -20.02 -7.63
C GLU A 41 1.31 -19.86 -9.13
N TRP A 42 0.69 -18.76 -9.59
CA TRP A 42 0.08 -18.70 -10.92
C TRP A 42 0.59 -17.60 -11.86
N LEU A 43 1.75 -16.99 -11.59
CA LEU A 43 2.41 -16.11 -12.54
C LEU A 43 3.08 -16.91 -13.64
N ARG A 44 2.30 -17.31 -14.66
CA ARG A 44 2.80 -17.97 -15.86
C ARG A 44 2.62 -17.11 -17.11
N GLU A 45 3.75 -16.94 -17.84
CA GLU A 45 3.85 -16.66 -19.26
C GLU A 45 3.39 -15.29 -19.77
N ASP A 46 4.18 -14.24 -19.60
CA ASP A 46 4.60 -13.34 -20.69
C ASP A 46 5.74 -12.42 -20.23
N ARG A 47 6.83 -12.35 -21.00
CA ARG A 47 8.14 -11.84 -20.52
C ARG A 47 8.42 -10.38 -20.90
N SER A 48 7.46 -9.60 -21.35
CA SER A 48 7.67 -8.20 -21.67
C SER A 48 7.08 -7.26 -20.62
N GLU A 49 7.87 -6.32 -20.12
CA GLU A 49 7.48 -5.20 -19.28
C GLU A 49 6.89 -5.55 -17.90
N CYS A 50 7.54 -6.45 -17.13
CA CYS A 50 7.07 -6.87 -15.82
C CYS A 50 5.59 -7.32 -15.84
N ALA A 51 5.29 -8.30 -16.69
CA ALA A 51 3.95 -8.86 -16.86
C ALA A 51 3.38 -9.34 -15.51
N ALA A 52 4.21 -9.92 -14.66
CA ALA A 52 3.86 -10.35 -13.31
C ALA A 52 3.26 -9.23 -12.47
N LEU A 53 3.83 -8.02 -12.51
CA LEU A 53 3.28 -6.86 -11.81
C LEU A 53 1.92 -6.43 -12.37
N LYS A 54 1.75 -6.49 -13.70
CA LYS A 54 0.46 -6.19 -14.34
C LYS A 54 -0.63 -7.16 -13.91
N ASP A 55 -0.31 -8.44 -13.90
CA ASP A 55 -1.25 -9.50 -13.51
C ASP A 55 -1.57 -9.44 -12.02
N PHE A 56 -0.57 -9.19 -11.18
CA PHE A 56 -0.76 -8.93 -9.75
C PHE A 56 -1.72 -7.77 -9.51
N LEU A 57 -1.50 -6.62 -10.16
CA LEU A 57 -2.36 -5.44 -10.00
C LEU A 57 -3.78 -5.64 -10.55
N ARG A 58 -3.98 -6.50 -11.55
CA ARG A 58 -5.28 -6.82 -12.15
C ARG A 58 -6.05 -7.91 -11.42
N ASN A 59 -5.40 -8.58 -10.48
CA ASN A 59 -6.01 -9.69 -9.77
C ASN A 59 -7.18 -9.25 -8.91
N LYS A 60 -8.38 -9.71 -9.25
CA LYS A 60 -9.62 -9.40 -8.52
C LYS A 60 -9.71 -10.05 -7.12
N GLY A 61 -8.83 -11.01 -6.83
CA GLY A 61 -8.71 -11.60 -5.50
C GLY A 61 -7.89 -10.77 -4.51
N ILE A 62 -7.24 -9.69 -4.98
CA ILE A 62 -6.38 -8.84 -4.17
C ILE A 62 -7.04 -7.47 -3.98
N ILE A 63 -7.06 -6.99 -2.75
CA ILE A 63 -7.52 -5.66 -2.40
C ILE A 63 -6.31 -4.73 -2.24
N PHE A 64 -6.34 -3.63 -2.95
CA PHE A 64 -5.38 -2.53 -2.84
C PHE A 64 -6.05 -1.41 -2.08
N ALA A 65 -5.53 -1.05 -0.93
CA ALA A 65 -6.08 -0.01 -0.09
C ALA A 65 -5.07 1.13 0.07
N SER A 66 -5.52 2.36 -0.13
CA SER A 66 -4.72 3.55 0.13
C SER A 66 -5.59 4.72 0.55
N VAL A 67 -4.97 5.84 0.90
CA VAL A 67 -5.65 7.06 1.34
C VAL A 67 -5.66 8.05 0.18
N ASP A 68 -6.83 8.59 -0.17
CA ASP A 68 -7.05 9.53 -1.29
C ASP A 68 -6.67 8.95 -2.66
N VAL A 69 -7.29 7.84 -3.02
CA VAL A 69 -6.98 7.06 -4.24
C VAL A 69 -7.38 7.74 -5.55
N ARG A 70 -7.96 8.94 -5.55
CA ARG A 70 -8.52 9.58 -6.75
C ARG A 70 -7.45 9.86 -7.79
N ASN A 71 -6.37 10.52 -7.38
CA ASN A 71 -5.25 10.81 -8.28
C ASN A 71 -4.57 9.54 -8.75
N ASP A 72 -4.40 8.54 -7.88
CA ASP A 72 -3.80 7.26 -8.23
C ASP A 72 -4.64 6.51 -9.27
N ARG A 73 -5.97 6.54 -9.12
CA ARG A 73 -6.89 5.94 -10.11
C ARG A 73 -6.76 6.60 -11.48
N ASP A 74 -6.64 7.93 -11.52
CA ASP A 74 -6.51 8.67 -12.79
C ASP A 74 -5.16 8.38 -13.45
N VAL A 75 -4.07 8.36 -12.69
CA VAL A 75 -2.74 8.01 -13.20
C VAL A 75 -2.70 6.56 -13.69
N LEU A 76 -3.22 5.62 -12.92
CA LEU A 76 -3.27 4.20 -13.30
C LEU A 76 -4.18 3.96 -14.50
N ALA A 77 -5.31 4.67 -14.63
CA ALA A 77 -6.21 4.56 -15.78
C ALA A 77 -5.53 4.97 -17.09
N ASN A 78 -4.60 5.93 -17.03
CA ASN A 78 -3.83 6.42 -18.17
C ASN A 78 -2.51 5.65 -18.40
N SER A 79 -2.21 4.66 -17.57
CA SER A 79 -1.03 3.81 -17.68
C SER A 79 -1.39 2.40 -18.18
N TYR A 80 -0.37 1.59 -18.42
CA TYR A 80 -0.55 0.15 -18.70
C TYR A 80 -0.76 -0.67 -17.40
N LEU A 81 -0.48 -0.08 -16.23
CA LEU A 81 -0.75 -0.66 -14.92
C LEU A 81 -2.19 -0.33 -14.52
N LYS A 82 -3.01 -1.33 -14.23
CA LYS A 82 -4.42 -1.12 -13.90
C LYS A 82 -4.81 -1.95 -12.69
N ILE A 83 -5.44 -1.30 -11.73
CA ILE A 83 -6.12 -1.95 -10.62
C ILE A 83 -7.63 -1.90 -10.92
N PRO A 84 -8.37 -3.02 -10.86
CA PRO A 84 -9.84 -2.99 -10.97
C PRO A 84 -10.42 -2.05 -9.92
N ARG A 85 -11.38 -1.21 -10.32
CA ARG A 85 -11.92 -0.17 -9.43
C ARG A 85 -12.51 -0.75 -8.14
N GLU A 86 -13.15 -1.89 -8.25
CA GLU A 86 -13.72 -2.63 -7.12
C GLU A 86 -12.68 -3.17 -6.13
N CYS A 87 -11.43 -3.29 -6.59
CA CYS A 87 -10.30 -3.79 -5.79
C CYS A 87 -9.44 -2.65 -5.21
N HIS A 88 -9.68 -1.39 -5.58
CA HIS A 88 -8.93 -0.23 -5.12
C HIS A 88 -9.77 0.60 -4.14
N ILE A 89 -9.54 0.40 -2.84
CA ILE A 89 -10.33 0.97 -1.74
C ILE A 89 -9.72 2.27 -1.24
N ASP A 90 -10.56 3.30 -1.08
CA ASP A 90 -10.19 4.56 -0.44
C ASP A 90 -10.44 4.50 1.07
N LEU A 91 -9.38 4.51 1.85
CA LEU A 91 -9.47 4.46 3.30
C LEU A 91 -10.02 5.75 3.92
N GLN A 92 -10.03 6.88 3.21
CA GLN A 92 -10.72 8.08 3.67
C GLN A 92 -12.24 7.88 3.69
N GLU A 93 -12.77 7.12 2.72
CA GLU A 93 -14.20 6.82 2.63
C GLU A 93 -14.62 5.81 3.71
N GLU A 94 -13.70 4.90 4.08
CA GLU A 94 -13.95 3.84 5.06
C GLU A 94 -13.78 4.31 6.52
N LEU A 95 -12.90 5.28 6.78
CA LEU A 95 -12.52 5.77 8.11
C LEU A 95 -12.77 7.28 8.23
N MET A 96 -14.03 7.71 8.25
CA MET A 96 -14.38 9.14 8.38
C MET A 96 -14.26 9.59 9.85
N ILE A 97 -13.12 10.16 10.23
CA ILE A 97 -12.86 10.63 11.61
C ILE A 97 -13.33 12.06 11.82
N LYS A 98 -13.02 12.97 10.90
CA LYS A 98 -13.36 14.40 11.02
C LYS A 98 -14.79 14.70 10.67
N GLY A 99 -15.44 13.86 9.89
CA GLY A 99 -16.80 14.07 9.40
C GLY A 99 -16.94 15.27 8.44
N GLY A 100 -18.07 15.36 7.75
CA GLY A 100 -18.37 16.45 6.83
C GLY A 100 -17.51 16.46 5.55
N ASN A 101 -17.13 17.66 5.09
CA ASN A 101 -16.36 17.86 3.85
C ASN A 101 -14.84 17.81 4.06
N LEU A 102 -14.38 17.69 5.29
CA LEU A 102 -12.96 17.62 5.61
C LEU A 102 -12.49 16.19 5.47
N ARG A 103 -11.47 15.99 4.62
CA ARG A 103 -10.85 14.69 4.42
C ARG A 103 -9.66 14.54 5.36
N ASP A 104 -9.60 13.39 6.00
CA ASP A 104 -8.47 13.03 6.85
C ASP A 104 -7.27 12.64 5.99
N SER A 105 -6.09 13.14 6.35
CA SER A 105 -4.86 12.69 5.71
C SER A 105 -4.46 11.30 6.23
N MET A 106 -3.56 10.59 5.52
CA MET A 106 -3.01 9.33 6.00
C MET A 106 -2.41 9.47 7.41
N ALA A 107 -1.72 10.56 7.70
CA ALA A 107 -1.15 10.82 9.03
C ALA A 107 -2.24 10.98 10.11
N ASP A 108 -3.34 11.69 9.79
CA ASP A 108 -4.48 11.83 10.72
C ASP A 108 -5.11 10.47 11.02
N LEU A 109 -5.41 9.68 9.96
CA LEU A 109 -6.00 8.35 10.09
C LEU A 109 -5.08 7.40 10.87
N ALA A 110 -3.80 7.35 10.51
CA ALA A 110 -2.82 6.52 11.19
C ALA A 110 -2.63 6.93 12.66
N GLY A 111 -2.55 8.23 12.92
CA GLY A 111 -2.42 8.77 14.26
C GLY A 111 -3.60 8.46 15.16
N ALA A 112 -4.82 8.45 14.61
CA ALA A 112 -6.04 8.15 15.35
C ALA A 112 -6.27 6.64 15.55
N VAL A 113 -5.96 5.83 14.54
CA VAL A 113 -6.38 4.41 14.47
C VAL A 113 -5.24 3.46 14.84
N ILE A 114 -3.99 3.80 14.53
CA ILE A 114 -2.82 2.95 14.78
C ILE A 114 -2.04 3.44 15.98
N ASN A 115 -1.32 4.55 15.82
CA ASN A 115 -0.47 5.14 16.85
C ASN A 115 -0.25 6.63 16.59
N LYS A 116 -0.29 7.46 17.63
CA LYS A 116 -0.07 8.90 17.57
C LYS A 116 1.30 9.29 16.97
N SER A 117 2.30 8.42 17.00
CA SER A 117 3.62 8.67 16.38
C SER A 117 3.51 8.94 14.88
N TYR A 118 2.48 8.41 14.21
CA TYR A 118 2.26 8.63 12.78
C TYR A 118 1.77 10.03 12.41
N LEU A 119 1.33 10.85 13.37
CA LEU A 119 0.95 12.24 13.09
C LEU A 119 2.08 13.06 12.48
N SER A 120 3.34 12.71 12.74
CA SER A 120 4.53 13.36 12.17
C SER A 120 5.02 12.78 10.84
N MET A 121 4.36 11.79 10.26
CA MET A 121 4.80 11.13 9.02
C MET A 121 5.12 12.12 7.90
N LYS A 122 4.23 13.08 7.65
CA LYS A 122 4.40 14.06 6.57
C LYS A 122 5.57 15.01 6.80
N SER A 123 5.85 15.36 8.04
CA SER A 123 6.94 16.28 8.38
C SER A 123 8.31 15.58 8.34
N SER A 124 8.35 14.26 8.37
CA SER A 124 9.58 13.49 8.29
C SER A 124 10.12 13.31 6.86
N PHE A 125 9.27 13.53 5.84
CA PHE A 125 9.69 13.48 4.44
C PHE A 125 9.87 14.92 3.91
N PRO A 126 11.08 15.31 3.46
CA PRO A 126 11.36 16.65 2.99
C PRO A 126 10.48 17.02 1.79
N GLN A 127 9.77 18.13 1.88
CA GLN A 127 8.80 18.56 0.86
C GLN A 127 9.43 18.68 -0.55
N GLY A 128 10.68 19.12 -0.66
CA GLY A 128 11.39 19.21 -1.94
C GLY A 128 11.72 17.87 -2.58
N LEU A 129 11.61 16.74 -1.86
CA LEU A 129 11.86 15.42 -2.42
C LEU A 129 10.64 14.84 -3.16
N HIS A 130 9.44 15.40 -2.97
CA HIS A 130 8.24 14.94 -3.69
C HIS A 130 8.33 15.06 -5.22
N ASP A 131 9.18 15.95 -5.71
CA ASP A 131 9.35 16.18 -7.15
C ASP A 131 10.37 15.22 -7.80
N TYR A 132 11.02 14.35 -7.02
CA TYR A 132 12.17 13.55 -7.46
C TYR A 132 11.94 12.04 -7.42
N TRP A 133 10.69 11.58 -7.54
CA TRP A 133 10.36 10.15 -7.63
C TRP A 133 10.90 9.46 -8.90
N GLU A 134 11.30 10.24 -9.91
CA GLU A 134 11.90 9.71 -11.14
C GLU A 134 13.42 9.47 -11.03
N TRP A 135 14.03 9.89 -9.92
CA TRP A 135 15.47 9.68 -9.72
C TRP A 135 15.81 8.19 -9.62
N LYS A 136 16.98 7.84 -10.16
CA LYS A 136 17.51 6.49 -10.12
C LYS A 136 18.98 6.50 -9.68
N PRO A 137 19.31 5.80 -8.59
CA PRO A 137 18.42 5.11 -7.65
C PRO A 137 17.61 6.10 -6.79
N LEU A 138 16.48 5.62 -6.24
CA LEU A 138 15.74 6.39 -5.24
C LEU A 138 16.58 6.57 -3.96
N SER A 139 16.43 7.73 -3.32
CA SER A 139 17.10 7.95 -2.02
C SER A 139 16.50 7.09 -0.91
N LEU A 140 17.25 6.93 0.18
CA LEU A 140 16.77 6.19 1.35
C LEU A 140 15.50 6.82 1.95
N GLU A 141 15.36 8.15 1.85
CA GLU A 141 14.17 8.87 2.31
C GLU A 141 12.94 8.47 1.51
N HIS A 142 13.04 8.38 0.16
CA HIS A 142 11.96 7.89 -0.69
C HIS A 142 11.57 6.45 -0.35
N LEU A 143 12.56 5.57 -0.16
CA LEU A 143 12.31 4.18 0.19
C LEU A 143 11.62 4.04 1.55
N LYS A 144 12.04 4.80 2.54
CA LYS A 144 11.40 4.87 3.86
C LYS A 144 9.97 5.37 3.77
N TYR A 145 9.76 6.47 3.03
CA TYR A 145 8.42 7.04 2.86
C TYR A 145 7.47 6.03 2.22
N ALA A 146 7.84 5.45 1.08
CA ALA A 146 7.03 4.49 0.36
C ALA A 146 6.72 3.24 1.21
N ALA A 147 7.70 2.73 1.94
CA ALA A 147 7.51 1.57 2.80
C ALA A 147 6.55 1.85 3.96
N ILE A 148 6.66 3.01 4.60
CA ILE A 148 5.78 3.41 5.70
C ILE A 148 4.36 3.64 5.17
N ASP A 149 4.20 4.31 4.02
CA ASP A 149 2.90 4.51 3.38
C ASP A 149 2.20 3.18 3.07
N GLY A 150 2.91 2.23 2.49
CA GLY A 150 2.38 0.90 2.20
C GLY A 150 1.97 0.14 3.47
N TYR A 151 2.81 0.15 4.50
CA TYR A 151 2.53 -0.49 5.78
C TYR A 151 1.32 0.15 6.47
N VAL A 152 1.26 1.48 6.53
CA VAL A 152 0.16 2.22 7.16
C VAL A 152 -1.15 1.94 6.44
N SER A 153 -1.15 1.92 5.10
CA SER A 153 -2.33 1.56 4.31
C SER A 153 -2.83 0.16 4.63
N TYR A 154 -1.94 -0.82 4.72
CA TYR A 154 -2.26 -2.19 5.13
C TYR A 154 -2.86 -2.25 6.55
N GLU A 155 -2.22 -1.61 7.53
CA GLU A 155 -2.69 -1.63 8.92
C GLU A 155 -4.03 -0.92 9.10
N LEU A 156 -4.25 0.19 8.42
CA LEU A 156 -5.54 0.88 8.41
C LEU A 156 -6.64 -0.03 7.84
N TYR A 157 -6.40 -0.67 6.69
CA TYR A 157 -7.36 -1.58 6.08
C TYR A 157 -7.67 -2.78 6.97
N ARG A 158 -6.66 -3.40 7.57
CA ARG A 158 -6.84 -4.50 8.52
C ARG A 158 -7.76 -4.13 9.69
N ARG A 159 -7.63 -2.89 10.19
CA ARG A 159 -8.48 -2.38 11.28
C ARG A 159 -9.89 -2.07 10.80
N VAL A 160 -10.07 -1.56 9.59
CA VAL A 160 -11.40 -1.39 8.97
C VAL A 160 -12.14 -2.73 8.92
N LEU A 161 -11.49 -3.79 8.47
CA LEU A 161 -12.08 -5.13 8.45
C LEU A 161 -12.50 -5.59 9.84
N SER A 162 -11.62 -5.44 10.83
CA SER A 162 -11.93 -5.80 12.22
C SER A 162 -13.12 -5.02 12.79
N MET A 163 -13.26 -3.73 12.46
CA MET A 163 -14.40 -2.92 12.87
C MET A 163 -15.70 -3.39 12.19
N LYS A 164 -15.66 -3.71 10.90
CA LYS A 164 -16.82 -4.23 10.17
C LYS A 164 -17.30 -5.57 10.73
N ASP A 165 -16.38 -6.46 11.09
CA ASP A 165 -16.71 -7.75 11.71
C ASP A 165 -17.37 -7.59 13.09
N MET A 166 -16.98 -6.57 13.85
CA MET A 166 -17.61 -6.26 15.13
C MET A 166 -19.00 -5.62 14.98
N MET A 167 -19.23 -4.89 13.88
CA MET A 167 -20.51 -4.23 13.59
C MET A 167 -21.56 -5.18 12.98
N HIS A 168 -21.14 -6.32 12.43
CA HIS A 168 -22.02 -7.41 12.04
C HIS A 168 -22.02 -8.47 13.14
N PRO A 169 -22.98 -8.43 14.09
CA PRO A 169 -23.13 -9.53 15.03
C PRO A 169 -23.43 -10.78 14.19
N ARG A 170 -22.48 -11.73 14.19
CA ARG A 170 -22.75 -13.08 13.70
C ARG A 170 -24.04 -13.50 14.39
N CYS A 171 -25.05 -13.88 13.65
CA CYS A 171 -26.28 -14.46 14.19
C CYS A 171 -25.83 -15.55 15.16
N LEU A 172 -25.93 -15.28 16.46
CA LEU A 172 -25.77 -16.29 17.47
C LEU A 172 -26.83 -17.34 17.14
N PRO A 173 -26.51 -18.63 17.11
CA PRO A 173 -27.53 -19.67 16.92
C PRO A 173 -28.59 -19.47 17.99
N ASP A 174 -29.83 -19.34 17.57
CA ASP A 174 -31.01 -19.18 18.42
C ASP A 174 -31.00 -20.33 19.46
N PRO A 175 -30.86 -20.05 20.78
CA PRO A 175 -30.84 -21.07 21.79
C PRO A 175 -32.24 -21.74 22.02
N GLY A 176 -33.24 -21.35 21.19
CA GLY A 176 -34.64 -21.69 21.38
C GLY A 176 -35.26 -22.78 20.49
N ARG A 177 -34.53 -23.42 19.56
CA ARG A 177 -35.03 -24.59 18.83
C ARG A 177 -34.61 -25.90 19.52
N ARG A 178 -35.41 -26.32 20.47
CA ARG A 178 -35.53 -27.70 20.88
C ARG A 178 -36.66 -28.36 20.12
#